data_c25fb16d2ad5c792bc162e669c04f06f
#
_entry.id   c25fb16d2ad5c792bc162e669c04f06f
#
_cell.length_a   1.000
_cell.length_b   1.000
_cell.length_c   1.000
_cell.angle_alpha   90.00
_cell.angle_beta   90.00
_cell.angle_gamma   90.00
#
_symmetry.space_group_name_H-M   'P 1'
#
loop_
_entity.id
_entity.type
_entity.pdbx_description
1 polymer ?
#
loop_
_entity_poly.entity_id
_entity_poly.type
_entity_poly.pdbx_seq_one_letter_code
_entity_poly.pdbx_strand_id
1 'polypeptide(L)'
;MKLEFNYKDYSFKICTEGKRFKFTELSDGFAAALDIVADLILKMQDKDSLTRAYEKEGIVLIDEIETHLHLGLQKVIMPLLTRVFPNIQFIVTTHSPFVLSSMPNATAYDLEHKRNIEDLTNYSYESLAEGYFGVSTESSTVEMRLGRLKELLGQKEWSDSDKNEIRLLITELDKVSEAVSPDLVGEYINLKLNNVNIIKEIAK
;
A
#
# COMPACT_ATOMS: atom_id res chain seq x y z
N MET A 1 -15.76 -16.90 11.34
CA MET A 1 -15.55 -17.72 10.13
C MET A 1 -15.50 -19.18 10.54
N LYS A 2 -16.20 -20.08 9.86
CA LYS A 2 -16.18 -21.55 10.08
C LYS A 2 -15.97 -22.22 8.72
N LEU A 3 -15.23 -23.33 8.74
CA LEU A 3 -15.08 -24.21 7.59
C LEU A 3 -16.04 -25.39 7.76
N GLU A 4 -16.93 -25.59 6.79
CA GLU A 4 -17.87 -26.74 6.75
C GLU A 4 -17.40 -27.73 5.69
N PHE A 5 -17.18 -28.98 6.09
CA PHE A 5 -16.86 -30.06 5.18
C PHE A 5 -18.10 -30.83 4.82
N ASN A 6 -18.36 -31.03 3.54
CA ASN A 6 -19.44 -31.86 3.03
C ASN A 6 -18.86 -33.21 2.60
N TYR A 7 -19.20 -34.26 3.36
CA TYR A 7 -18.72 -35.63 3.11
C TYR A 7 -19.37 -36.32 1.91
N LYS A 8 -20.45 -35.74 1.33
CA LYS A 8 -21.12 -36.33 0.18
C LYS A 8 -20.41 -36.05 -1.13
N ASP A 9 -19.84 -34.87 -1.27
CA ASP A 9 -19.14 -34.41 -2.47
C ASP A 9 -17.69 -34.01 -2.19
N TYR A 10 -17.22 -34.27 -0.98
CA TYR A 10 -15.87 -33.93 -0.50
C TYR A 10 -15.52 -32.44 -0.68
N SER A 11 -16.53 -31.55 -0.66
CA SER A 11 -16.34 -30.12 -0.81
C SER A 11 -16.21 -29.43 0.55
N PHE A 12 -15.45 -28.32 0.54
CA PHE A 12 -15.40 -27.39 1.67
C PHE A 12 -16.16 -26.12 1.34
N LYS A 13 -16.87 -25.58 2.34
CA LYS A 13 -17.52 -24.27 2.28
C LYS A 13 -17.06 -23.40 3.42
N ILE A 14 -16.87 -22.15 3.13
CA ILE A 14 -16.54 -21.11 4.13
C ILE A 14 -17.87 -20.47 4.55
N CYS A 15 -18.09 -20.42 5.87
CA CYS A 15 -19.26 -19.77 6.45
C CYS A 15 -18.84 -18.58 7.28
N THR A 16 -19.33 -17.38 6.95
CA THR A 16 -19.11 -16.15 7.71
C THR A 16 -20.36 -15.28 7.64
N GLU A 17 -20.77 -14.72 8.78
CA GLU A 17 -21.88 -13.78 8.89
C GLU A 17 -23.17 -14.24 8.17
N GLY A 18 -23.48 -15.54 8.24
CA GLY A 18 -24.65 -16.12 7.60
C GLY A 18 -24.55 -16.39 6.11
N LYS A 19 -23.41 -16.07 5.48
CA LYS A 19 -23.13 -16.37 4.07
C LYS A 19 -22.30 -17.66 3.96
N ARG A 20 -22.56 -18.44 2.91
CA ARG A 20 -21.81 -19.66 2.57
C ARG A 20 -21.28 -19.52 1.17
N PHE A 21 -19.99 -19.77 0.99
CA PHE A 21 -19.32 -19.72 -0.32
C PHE A 21 -18.27 -20.82 -0.45
N LYS A 22 -17.96 -21.17 -1.68
CA LYS A 22 -16.89 -22.13 -2.01
C LYS A 22 -15.54 -21.43 -2.04
N PHE A 23 -14.45 -22.17 -1.95
CA PHE A 23 -13.12 -21.64 -2.16
C PHE A 23 -12.94 -20.95 -3.52
N THR A 24 -13.61 -21.46 -4.56
CA THR A 24 -13.60 -20.87 -5.92
C THR A 24 -14.37 -19.56 -6.04
N GLU A 25 -15.08 -19.16 -5.01
CA GLU A 25 -15.85 -17.90 -4.95
C GLU A 25 -15.12 -16.85 -4.09
N LEU A 26 -13.92 -17.18 -3.58
CA LEU A 26 -13.05 -16.21 -2.93
C LEU A 26 -12.50 -15.23 -3.95
N SER A 27 -12.24 -14.00 -3.52
CA SER A 27 -11.42 -13.09 -4.34
C SER A 27 -9.99 -13.63 -4.47
N ASP A 28 -9.34 -13.31 -5.60
CA ASP A 28 -8.00 -13.81 -5.92
C ASP A 28 -6.99 -13.58 -4.77
N GLY A 29 -7.06 -12.43 -4.10
CA GLY A 29 -6.18 -12.13 -2.97
C GLY A 29 -6.39 -13.03 -1.76
N PHE A 30 -7.64 -13.37 -1.40
CA PHE A 30 -7.90 -14.32 -0.32
C PHE A 30 -7.51 -15.74 -0.72
N ALA A 31 -7.71 -16.13 -1.98
CA ALA A 31 -7.27 -17.40 -2.50
C ALA A 31 -5.74 -17.52 -2.41
N ALA A 32 -4.99 -16.50 -2.85
CA ALA A 32 -3.53 -16.47 -2.78
C ALA A 32 -3.01 -16.60 -1.33
N ALA A 33 -3.60 -15.87 -0.38
CA ALA A 33 -3.20 -15.99 1.03
C ALA A 33 -3.47 -17.38 1.60
N LEU A 34 -4.59 -18.01 1.24
CA LEU A 34 -4.92 -19.38 1.64
C LEU A 34 -3.99 -20.40 0.98
N ASP A 35 -3.63 -20.20 -0.27
CA ASP A 35 -2.72 -21.09 -1.01
C ASP A 35 -1.34 -21.11 -0.36
N ILE A 36 -0.80 -19.96 0.07
CA ILE A 36 0.46 -19.89 0.82
C ILE A 36 0.37 -20.71 2.10
N VAL A 37 -0.68 -20.51 2.90
CA VAL A 37 -0.86 -21.24 4.17
C VAL A 37 -1.04 -22.74 3.93
N ALA A 38 -1.86 -23.11 2.95
CA ALA A 38 -2.12 -24.51 2.62
C ALA A 38 -0.86 -25.22 2.08
N ASP A 39 -0.10 -24.58 1.21
CA ASP A 39 1.15 -25.11 0.66
C ASP A 39 2.18 -25.34 1.78
N LEU A 40 2.34 -24.40 2.71
CA LEU A 40 3.21 -24.56 3.87
C LEU A 40 2.77 -25.73 4.74
N ILE A 41 1.46 -25.85 5.06
CA ILE A 41 0.94 -26.98 5.84
C ILE A 41 1.27 -28.31 5.14
N LEU A 42 0.99 -28.40 3.84
CA LEU A 42 1.22 -29.63 3.07
C LEU A 42 2.70 -30.00 2.98
N LYS A 43 3.57 -29.04 2.76
CA LYS A 43 5.04 -29.28 2.68
C LYS A 43 5.65 -29.63 4.02
N MET A 44 5.12 -29.09 5.11
CA MET A 44 5.61 -29.35 6.46
C MET A 44 5.00 -30.61 7.10
N GLN A 45 3.96 -31.18 6.48
CA GLN A 45 3.33 -32.39 6.99
C GLN A 45 4.23 -33.60 6.74
N ASP A 46 4.55 -34.32 7.80
CA ASP A 46 5.31 -35.55 7.75
C ASP A 46 4.40 -36.74 8.04
N LYS A 47 4.46 -37.78 7.20
CA LYS A 47 3.58 -38.96 7.32
C LYS A 47 3.85 -39.77 8.60
N ASP A 48 5.06 -39.69 9.09
CA ASP A 48 5.52 -40.49 10.22
C ASP A 48 5.68 -39.69 11.53
N SER A 49 5.34 -38.38 11.51
CA SER A 49 5.49 -37.52 12.68
C SER A 49 4.12 -37.15 13.27
N LEU A 50 4.03 -37.27 14.60
CA LEU A 50 2.90 -36.75 15.37
C LEU A 50 2.96 -35.23 15.56
N THR A 51 4.06 -34.59 15.16
CA THR A 51 4.24 -33.15 15.26
C THR A 51 3.37 -32.45 14.23
N ARG A 52 2.56 -31.51 14.69
CA ARG A 52 1.70 -30.72 13.81
C ARG A 52 2.55 -29.80 12.92
N ALA A 53 2.14 -29.62 11.67
CA ALA A 53 2.87 -28.81 10.69
C ALA A 53 3.26 -27.43 11.22
N TYR A 54 2.37 -26.76 11.94
CA TYR A 54 2.60 -25.42 12.49
C TYR A 54 3.52 -25.35 13.73
N GLU A 55 3.92 -26.51 14.28
CA GLU A 55 4.87 -26.60 15.41
C GLU A 55 6.30 -26.87 14.95
N LYS A 56 6.51 -27.16 13.65
CA LYS A 56 7.82 -27.45 13.08
C LYS A 56 8.67 -26.18 12.97
N GLU A 57 9.95 -26.34 13.17
CA GLU A 57 10.96 -25.31 12.92
C GLU A 57 11.45 -25.36 11.48
N GLY A 58 11.81 -24.21 10.92
CA GLY A 58 12.35 -24.14 9.57
C GLY A 58 12.54 -22.72 9.07
N ILE A 59 13.00 -22.63 7.82
CA ILE A 59 13.15 -21.36 7.09
C ILE A 59 12.29 -21.44 5.84
N VAL A 60 11.49 -20.41 5.62
CA VAL A 60 10.63 -20.27 4.44
C VAL A 60 11.04 -19.02 3.67
N LEU A 61 11.31 -19.23 2.39
CA LEU A 61 11.61 -18.13 1.46
C LEU A 61 10.39 -17.91 0.56
N ILE A 62 9.94 -16.66 0.47
CA ILE A 62 8.82 -16.25 -0.40
C ILE A 62 9.29 -15.05 -1.20
N ASP A 63 9.24 -15.19 -2.52
CA ASP A 63 9.55 -14.09 -3.44
C ASP A 63 8.28 -13.31 -3.76
N GLU A 64 8.36 -11.98 -3.70
CA GLU A 64 7.24 -11.06 -3.96
C GLU A 64 5.94 -11.45 -3.24
N ILE A 65 5.99 -11.50 -1.91
CA ILE A 65 4.87 -11.98 -1.08
C ILE A 65 3.55 -11.24 -1.31
N GLU A 66 3.61 -9.99 -1.76
CA GLU A 66 2.44 -9.17 -2.08
C GLU A 66 1.72 -9.55 -3.36
N THR A 67 2.32 -10.38 -4.22
CA THR A 67 1.76 -10.74 -5.53
C THR A 67 0.35 -11.31 -5.38
N HIS A 68 -0.60 -10.74 -6.12
CA HIS A 68 -2.04 -11.04 -6.07
C HIS A 68 -2.75 -10.61 -4.77
N LEU A 69 -2.07 -10.04 -3.78
CA LEU A 69 -2.69 -9.55 -2.55
C LEU A 69 -3.18 -8.10 -2.72
N HIS A 70 -4.45 -7.83 -2.41
CA HIS A 70 -4.91 -6.45 -2.28
C HIS A 70 -4.31 -5.78 -1.03
N LEU A 71 -4.25 -4.44 -1.01
CA LEU A 71 -3.57 -3.65 0.03
C LEU A 71 -3.92 -4.05 1.47
N GLY A 72 -5.20 -4.37 1.73
CA GLY A 72 -5.64 -4.81 3.06
C GLY A 72 -5.03 -6.15 3.48
N LEU A 73 -4.80 -7.07 2.54
CA LEU A 73 -4.13 -8.35 2.82
C LEU A 73 -2.62 -8.19 2.94
N GLN A 74 -1.99 -7.29 2.19
CA GLN A 74 -0.57 -7.00 2.32
C GLN A 74 -0.20 -6.55 3.74
N LYS A 75 -1.08 -5.82 4.42
CA LYS A 75 -0.89 -5.38 5.81
C LYS A 75 -0.93 -6.52 6.84
N VAL A 76 -1.59 -7.63 6.53
CA VAL A 76 -1.87 -8.69 7.51
C VAL A 76 -1.23 -10.04 7.17
N ILE A 77 -0.65 -10.20 5.97
CA ILE A 77 -0.11 -11.49 5.54
C ILE A 77 1.05 -11.95 6.43
N MET A 78 2.03 -11.09 6.72
CA MET A 78 3.16 -11.42 7.58
C MET A 78 2.75 -11.68 9.04
N PRO A 79 1.93 -10.82 9.68
CA PRO A 79 1.33 -11.11 10.98
C PRO A 79 0.56 -12.43 11.03
N LEU A 80 -0.16 -12.78 9.94
CA LEU A 80 -0.86 -14.05 9.84
C LEU A 80 0.10 -15.24 9.81
N LEU A 81 1.09 -15.21 8.90
CA LEU A 81 2.06 -16.31 8.72
C LEU A 81 2.87 -16.56 9.99
N THR A 82 3.41 -15.52 10.61
CA THR A 82 4.18 -15.63 11.85
C THR A 82 3.35 -16.08 13.04
N ARG A 83 2.05 -15.77 13.05
CA ARG A 83 1.14 -16.28 14.08
C ARG A 83 0.76 -17.74 13.88
N VAL A 84 0.57 -18.18 12.64
CA VAL A 84 0.21 -19.56 12.31
C VAL A 84 1.42 -20.49 12.45
N PHE A 85 2.62 -20.01 12.11
CA PHE A 85 3.86 -20.75 12.11
C PHE A 85 4.92 -20.06 12.99
N PRO A 86 4.77 -20.10 14.32
CA PRO A 86 5.60 -19.31 15.24
C PRO A 86 7.08 -19.74 15.27
N ASN A 87 7.40 -20.96 14.85
CA ASN A 87 8.75 -21.51 14.84
C ASN A 87 9.43 -21.42 13.45
N ILE A 88 8.80 -20.74 12.50
CA ILE A 88 9.35 -20.54 11.16
C ILE A 88 10.00 -19.16 11.07
N GLN A 89 11.22 -19.13 10.55
CA GLN A 89 11.85 -17.91 10.07
C GLN A 89 11.39 -17.63 8.64
N PHE A 90 10.69 -16.55 8.43
CA PHE A 90 10.31 -16.09 7.08
C PHE A 90 11.39 -15.15 6.54
N ILE A 91 11.82 -15.40 5.31
CA ILE A 91 12.66 -14.50 4.51
C ILE A 91 11.83 -14.18 3.26
N VAL A 92 11.42 -12.94 3.11
CA VAL A 92 10.54 -12.54 2.02
C VAL A 92 11.14 -11.39 1.24
N THR A 93 10.90 -11.36 -0.08
CA THR A 93 11.11 -10.15 -0.87
C THR A 93 9.79 -9.42 -1.05
N THR A 94 9.84 -8.10 -1.15
CA THR A 94 8.65 -7.28 -1.34
C THR A 94 8.99 -5.90 -1.91
N HIS A 95 8.10 -5.38 -2.75
CA HIS A 95 8.06 -3.98 -3.18
C HIS A 95 6.88 -3.22 -2.52
N SER A 96 6.25 -3.81 -1.51
CA SER A 96 5.09 -3.21 -0.84
C SER A 96 5.48 -2.48 0.46
N PRO A 97 5.24 -1.17 0.57
CA PRO A 97 5.40 -0.46 1.83
C PRO A 97 4.47 -0.99 2.93
N PHE A 98 3.34 -1.60 2.55
CA PHE A 98 2.38 -2.19 3.48
C PHE A 98 2.88 -3.50 4.11
N VAL A 99 3.62 -4.31 3.35
CA VAL A 99 4.29 -5.51 3.87
C VAL A 99 5.45 -5.09 4.78
N LEU A 100 6.30 -4.17 4.32
CA LEU A 100 7.46 -3.68 5.06
C LEU A 100 7.10 -3.16 6.47
N SER A 101 6.04 -2.37 6.57
CA SER A 101 5.61 -1.78 7.85
C SER A 101 4.68 -2.68 8.68
N SER A 102 4.39 -3.91 8.22
CA SER A 102 3.40 -4.78 8.88
C SER A 102 3.92 -5.47 10.14
N MET A 103 5.25 -5.52 10.34
CA MET A 103 5.89 -6.28 11.42
C MET A 103 6.88 -5.40 12.21
N PRO A 104 6.63 -5.11 13.50
CA PRO A 104 7.47 -4.23 14.30
C PRO A 104 8.86 -4.82 14.63
N ASN A 105 8.99 -6.13 14.57
CA ASN A 105 10.23 -6.86 14.91
C ASN A 105 10.87 -7.53 13.68
N ALA A 106 10.53 -7.07 12.47
CA ALA A 106 11.19 -7.51 11.26
C ALA A 106 12.46 -6.68 11.01
N THR A 107 13.47 -7.31 10.43
CA THR A 107 14.63 -6.62 9.87
C THR A 107 14.48 -6.60 8.36
N ALA A 108 14.56 -5.43 7.73
CA ALA A 108 14.59 -5.31 6.28
C ALA A 108 16.00 -5.01 5.79
N TYR A 109 16.33 -5.53 4.61
CA TYR A 109 17.59 -5.26 3.94
C TYR A 109 17.29 -4.69 2.55
N ASP A 110 17.76 -3.48 2.31
CA ASP A 110 17.70 -2.81 1.02
C ASP A 110 18.78 -3.39 0.10
N LEU A 111 18.35 -4.11 -0.93
CA LEU A 111 19.26 -4.76 -1.88
C LEU A 111 19.94 -3.76 -2.82
N GLU A 112 19.31 -2.64 -3.13
CA GLU A 112 19.87 -1.60 -4.01
C GLU A 112 20.97 -0.84 -3.30
N HIS A 113 20.70 -0.32 -2.11
CA HIS A 113 21.67 0.47 -1.33
C HIS A 113 22.52 -0.37 -0.37
N LYS A 114 22.30 -1.68 -0.30
CA LYS A 114 23.05 -2.67 0.50
C LYS A 114 23.16 -2.29 1.98
N ARG A 115 22.03 -1.92 2.58
CA ARG A 115 21.94 -1.49 3.98
C ARG A 115 20.76 -2.11 4.71
N ASN A 116 20.93 -2.29 6.02
CA ASN A 116 19.81 -2.64 6.89
C ASN A 116 18.91 -1.44 7.11
N ILE A 117 17.62 -1.71 7.21
CA ILE A 117 16.59 -0.74 7.52
C ILE A 117 15.94 -1.18 8.83
N GLU A 118 15.92 -0.29 9.81
CA GLU A 118 15.33 -0.53 11.12
C GLU A 118 14.06 0.31 11.29
N ASP A 119 13.20 -0.12 12.22
CA ASP A 119 12.00 0.62 12.67
C ASP A 119 11.02 1.06 11.57
N LEU A 120 10.81 0.21 10.57
CA LEU A 120 9.93 0.49 9.44
C LEU A 120 8.48 0.79 9.83
N THR A 121 8.03 0.36 11.01
CA THR A 121 6.66 0.59 11.49
C THR A 121 6.41 2.05 11.92
N ASN A 122 7.46 2.83 12.10
CA ASN A 122 7.38 4.25 12.47
C ASN A 122 7.22 5.19 11.27
N TYR A 123 7.33 4.65 10.06
CA TYR A 123 7.20 5.43 8.83
C TYR A 123 5.80 5.34 8.26
N SER A 124 5.31 6.42 7.66
CA SER A 124 4.10 6.37 6.86
C SER A 124 4.32 5.57 5.58
N TYR A 125 3.25 5.07 4.97
CA TYR A 125 3.35 4.32 3.71
C TYR A 125 3.91 5.18 2.58
N GLU A 126 3.56 6.47 2.57
CA GLU A 126 4.06 7.48 1.64
C GLU A 126 5.57 7.65 1.80
N SER A 127 6.05 7.85 3.03
CA SER A 127 7.48 7.98 3.31
C SER A 127 8.28 6.74 2.92
N LEU A 128 7.71 5.54 3.08
CA LEU A 128 8.34 4.29 2.62
C LEU A 128 8.33 4.20 1.09
N ALA A 129 7.22 4.57 0.43
CA ALA A 129 7.12 4.54 -1.02
C ALA A 129 8.11 5.51 -1.67
N GLU A 130 8.23 6.71 -1.16
CA GLU A 130 9.15 7.72 -1.69
C GLU A 130 10.60 7.45 -1.34
N GLY A 131 10.86 7.13 -0.06
CA GLY A 131 12.22 7.01 0.46
C GLY A 131 12.96 5.73 0.04
N TYR A 132 12.23 4.62 -0.15
CA TYR A 132 12.82 3.32 -0.47
C TYR A 132 12.48 2.81 -1.86
N PHE A 133 11.32 3.18 -2.41
CA PHE A 133 10.93 2.73 -3.75
C PHE A 133 11.07 3.83 -4.80
N GLY A 134 11.40 5.07 -4.41
CA GLY A 134 11.57 6.20 -5.32
C GLY A 134 10.29 6.55 -6.10
N VAL A 135 9.13 6.18 -5.57
CA VAL A 135 7.82 6.40 -6.20
C VAL A 135 7.19 7.61 -5.54
N SER A 136 7.01 8.70 -6.30
CA SER A 136 6.22 9.83 -5.81
C SER A 136 4.78 9.37 -5.55
N THR A 137 4.28 9.63 -4.35
CA THR A 137 2.90 9.34 -3.95
C THR A 137 1.96 10.47 -4.33
N GLU A 138 2.52 11.62 -4.75
CA GLU A 138 1.76 12.78 -5.18
C GLU A 138 1.37 12.69 -6.66
N SER A 139 0.26 13.31 -7.01
CA SER A 139 -0.19 13.39 -8.40
C SER A 139 0.73 14.31 -9.21
N SER A 140 1.52 13.73 -10.11
CA SER A 140 2.40 14.48 -11.02
C SER A 140 1.65 15.58 -11.80
N THR A 141 0.36 15.38 -12.06
CA THR A 141 -0.51 16.37 -12.72
C THR A 141 -0.79 17.58 -11.82
N VAL A 142 -1.04 17.33 -10.53
CA VAL A 142 -1.29 18.40 -9.55
C VAL A 142 -0.02 19.18 -9.27
N GLU A 143 1.11 18.49 -9.11
CA GLU A 143 2.43 19.12 -8.97
C GLU A 143 2.78 20.03 -10.16
N MET A 144 2.61 19.53 -11.39
CA MET A 144 2.85 20.33 -12.61
C MET A 144 1.97 21.58 -12.66
N ARG A 145 0.67 21.45 -12.31
CA ARG A 145 -0.26 22.58 -12.27
C ARG A 145 0.13 23.60 -11.21
N LEU A 146 0.51 23.12 -10.03
CA LEU A 146 0.94 24.00 -8.94
C LEU A 146 2.27 24.70 -9.28
N GLY A 147 3.24 23.98 -9.85
CA GLY A 147 4.49 24.55 -10.36
C GLY A 147 4.25 25.61 -11.42
N ARG A 148 3.37 25.34 -12.39
CA ARG A 148 3.01 26.29 -13.44
C ARG A 148 2.32 27.54 -12.88
N LEU A 149 1.43 27.38 -11.91
CA LEU A 149 0.80 28.51 -11.22
C LEU A 149 1.83 29.37 -10.47
N LYS A 150 2.82 28.75 -9.80
CA LYS A 150 3.92 29.48 -9.14
C LYS A 150 4.75 30.30 -10.13
N GLU A 151 5.10 29.72 -11.26
CA GLU A 151 5.85 30.42 -12.31
C GLU A 151 5.08 31.65 -12.81
N LEU A 152 3.80 31.49 -13.12
CA LEU A 152 2.97 32.57 -13.61
C LEU A 152 2.80 33.68 -12.55
N LEU A 153 2.52 33.35 -11.30
CA LEU A 153 2.36 34.31 -10.23
C LEU A 153 3.68 35.02 -9.85
N GLY A 154 4.83 34.45 -10.20
CA GLY A 154 6.15 35.05 -10.00
C GLY A 154 6.54 36.09 -11.07
N GLN A 155 5.77 36.23 -12.15
CA GLN A 155 6.01 37.21 -13.20
C GLN A 155 5.64 38.64 -12.75
N LYS A 156 6.26 39.64 -13.36
CA LYS A 156 5.94 41.06 -13.06
C LYS A 156 4.78 41.60 -13.89
N GLU A 157 4.57 41.06 -15.06
CA GLU A 157 3.51 41.44 -15.99
C GLU A 157 2.86 40.19 -16.58
N TRP A 158 1.54 40.23 -16.82
CA TRP A 158 0.77 39.12 -17.35
C TRP A 158 0.08 39.52 -18.64
N SER A 159 0.22 38.71 -19.67
CA SER A 159 -0.59 38.80 -20.87
C SER A 159 -2.05 38.36 -20.57
N ASP A 160 -2.98 38.62 -21.45
CA ASP A 160 -4.35 38.12 -21.32
C ASP A 160 -4.40 36.58 -21.36
N SER A 161 -3.47 35.93 -22.06
CA SER A 161 -3.31 34.50 -22.08
C SER A 161 -2.89 33.96 -20.69
N ASP A 162 -1.91 34.60 -20.05
CA ASP A 162 -1.43 34.22 -18.72
C ASP A 162 -2.52 34.37 -17.66
N LYS A 163 -3.30 35.44 -17.73
CA LYS A 163 -4.42 35.65 -16.81
C LYS A 163 -5.48 34.58 -16.96
N ASN A 164 -5.78 34.16 -18.19
CA ASN A 164 -6.73 33.06 -18.42
C ASN A 164 -6.20 31.73 -17.94
N GLU A 165 -4.90 31.44 -18.15
CA GLU A 165 -4.24 30.24 -17.65
C GLU A 165 -4.25 30.20 -16.11
N ILE A 166 -3.96 31.30 -15.43
CA ILE A 166 -4.03 31.43 -13.96
C ILE A 166 -5.45 31.11 -13.45
N ARG A 167 -6.48 31.66 -14.06
CA ARG A 167 -7.87 31.38 -13.69
C ARG A 167 -8.24 29.91 -13.85
N LEU A 168 -7.80 29.27 -14.92
CA LEU A 168 -8.03 27.86 -15.19
C LEU A 168 -7.31 27.00 -14.14
N LEU A 169 -6.02 27.23 -13.89
CA LEU A 169 -5.22 26.48 -12.91
C LEU A 169 -5.81 26.60 -11.50
N ILE A 170 -6.26 27.80 -11.09
CA ILE A 170 -6.94 27.99 -9.79
C ILE A 170 -8.22 27.16 -9.73
N THR A 171 -9.03 27.19 -10.80
CA THR A 171 -10.29 26.44 -10.84
C THR A 171 -10.08 24.94 -10.78
N GLU A 172 -8.99 24.43 -11.36
CA GLU A 172 -8.66 23.01 -11.34
C GLU A 172 -8.07 22.59 -9.98
N LEU A 173 -7.18 23.40 -9.40
CA LEU A 173 -6.56 23.12 -8.11
C LEU A 173 -7.58 23.25 -6.95
N ASP A 174 -8.57 24.12 -7.05
CA ASP A 174 -9.68 24.23 -6.06
C ASP A 174 -10.55 22.96 -5.98
N LYS A 175 -10.46 22.06 -6.96
CA LYS A 175 -11.17 20.78 -6.97
C LYS A 175 -10.38 19.64 -6.31
N VAL A 176 -9.10 19.84 -6.03
CA VAL A 176 -8.24 18.82 -5.40
C VAL A 176 -8.64 18.65 -3.94
N SER A 177 -8.92 17.41 -3.54
CA SER A 177 -9.32 17.12 -2.17
C SER A 177 -8.11 17.09 -1.25
N GLU A 178 -8.19 17.79 -0.12
CA GLU A 178 -7.19 17.75 0.96
C GLU A 178 -6.97 16.32 1.50
N ALA A 179 -8.01 15.50 1.47
CA ALA A 179 -7.92 14.11 1.91
C ALA A 179 -7.05 13.22 0.99
N VAL A 180 -6.82 13.65 -0.25
CA VAL A 180 -6.05 12.89 -1.25
C VAL A 180 -4.61 13.39 -1.39
N SER A 181 -4.41 14.71 -1.25
CA SER A 181 -3.08 15.34 -1.38
C SER A 181 -2.95 16.48 -0.38
N PRO A 182 -2.80 16.19 0.95
CA PRO A 182 -2.80 17.24 1.98
C PRO A 182 -1.63 18.23 1.81
N ASP A 183 -0.44 17.75 1.44
CA ASP A 183 0.75 18.57 1.31
C ASP A 183 0.64 19.54 0.13
N LEU A 184 0.21 19.07 -1.05
CA LEU A 184 0.01 19.90 -2.23
C LEU A 184 -1.11 20.91 -2.03
N VAL A 185 -2.21 20.53 -1.36
CA VAL A 185 -3.31 21.44 -1.05
C VAL A 185 -2.86 22.50 -0.04
N GLY A 186 -2.09 22.12 0.98
CA GLY A 186 -1.48 23.06 1.92
C GLY A 186 -0.56 24.08 1.23
N GLU A 187 0.28 23.61 0.32
CA GLU A 187 1.16 24.46 -0.48
C GLU A 187 0.38 25.40 -1.40
N TYR A 188 -0.68 24.91 -2.05
CA TYR A 188 -1.56 25.70 -2.87
C TYR A 188 -2.30 26.79 -2.08
N ILE A 189 -2.82 26.46 -0.89
CA ILE A 189 -3.47 27.45 -0.01
C ILE A 189 -2.50 28.54 0.39
N ASN A 190 -1.27 28.18 0.78
CA ASN A 190 -0.23 29.15 1.10
C ASN A 190 0.11 30.04 -0.10
N LEU A 191 0.21 29.48 -1.29
CA LEU A 191 0.45 30.24 -2.52
C LEU A 191 -0.68 31.24 -2.80
N LYS A 192 -1.95 30.82 -2.63
CA LYS A 192 -3.12 31.74 -2.77
C LYS A 192 -3.09 32.86 -1.75
N LEU A 193 -2.80 32.57 -0.49
CA LEU A 193 -2.75 33.58 0.57
C LEU A 193 -1.65 34.61 0.32
N ASN A 194 -0.47 34.18 -0.10
CA ASN A 194 0.65 35.07 -0.40
C ASN A 194 0.40 35.97 -1.63
N ASN A 195 -0.47 35.57 -2.55
CA ASN A 195 -0.74 36.25 -3.80
C ASN A 195 -2.18 36.76 -3.94
N VAL A 196 -2.89 36.95 -2.81
CA VAL A 196 -4.31 37.37 -2.79
C VAL A 196 -4.58 38.63 -3.62
N ASN A 197 -3.69 39.64 -3.56
CA ASN A 197 -3.89 40.90 -4.29
C ASN A 197 -3.77 40.70 -5.79
N ILE A 198 -2.81 39.91 -6.26
CA ILE A 198 -2.59 39.58 -7.66
C ILE A 198 -3.79 38.79 -8.20
N ILE A 199 -4.21 37.76 -7.47
CA ILE A 199 -5.34 36.93 -7.88
C ILE A 199 -6.64 37.74 -7.98
N LYS A 200 -6.88 38.68 -7.05
CA LYS A 200 -8.05 39.59 -7.13
C LYS A 200 -8.00 40.53 -8.31
N GLU A 201 -6.81 40.97 -8.71
CA GLU A 201 -6.64 41.84 -9.90
C GLU A 201 -6.89 41.05 -11.19
N ILE A 202 -6.38 39.82 -11.27
CA ILE A 202 -6.58 38.93 -12.42
C ILE A 202 -8.04 38.45 -12.53
N ALA A 203 -8.77 38.35 -11.41
CA ALA A 203 -10.16 37.91 -11.38
C ALA A 203 -11.17 38.97 -11.84
N LYS A 204 -10.72 40.23 -11.97
CA LYS A 204 -11.54 41.35 -12.56
C LYS A 204 -11.50 41.29 -14.08
#